data_ef540366a554fedb357082f0c16a1989
#
_entry.id   ef540366a554fedb357082f0c16a1989
#
_cell.length_a   1.000
_cell.length_b   1.000
_cell.length_c   1.000
_cell.angle_alpha   90.00
_cell.angle_beta   90.00
_cell.angle_gamma   90.00
#
_symmetry.space_group_name_H-M   'P 1'
#
loop_
_entity.id
_entity.type
_entity.pdbx_description
1 polymer ?
#
loop_
_entity_poly.entity_id
_entity_poly.type
_entity_poly.pdbx_seq_one_letter_code
_entity_poly.pdbx_strand_id
1 'polypeptide(L)'
;MKKEFEVIAQIIQNNKRVLDIGCGDGTLMEYLKINQKNDVRGLEPQKGLVQKCISKGLSVIEGDAEKELAQFPKNSFDYVVLSQTLQAFFSPEEVLNQLLRIGKQTIVSIPNFGYWKVRLHLLIKGTMPITKNLPNEWYNTPN
;
A
#
# COMPACT_ATOMS: atom_id res chain seq x y z
N MET A 1 11.99 8.25 -6.98
CA MET A 1 10.71 7.63 -6.52
C MET A 1 10.44 6.40 -7.38
N LYS A 2 9.74 5.40 -6.85
CA LYS A 2 9.36 4.23 -7.66
C LYS A 2 8.37 4.67 -8.75
N LYS A 3 8.50 4.12 -9.97
CA LYS A 3 7.60 4.43 -11.10
C LYS A 3 6.11 4.24 -10.75
N GLU A 4 5.80 3.25 -9.93
CA GLU A 4 4.46 3.00 -9.41
C GLU A 4 3.92 4.19 -8.61
N PHE A 5 4.73 4.77 -7.73
CA PHE A 5 4.34 5.93 -6.92
C PHE A 5 4.09 7.17 -7.78
N GLU A 6 4.84 7.32 -8.88
CA GLU A 6 4.59 8.39 -9.85
C GLU A 6 3.21 8.26 -10.51
N VAL A 7 2.83 7.03 -10.89
CA VAL A 7 1.50 6.76 -11.46
C VAL A 7 0.39 7.03 -10.42
N ILE A 8 0.56 6.53 -9.19
CA ILE A 8 -0.41 6.77 -8.11
C ILE A 8 -0.56 8.27 -7.85
N ALA A 9 0.55 9.01 -7.78
CA ALA A 9 0.53 10.44 -7.55
C ALA A 9 -0.16 11.23 -8.67
N GLN A 10 -0.08 10.77 -9.93
CA GLN A 10 -0.78 11.38 -11.06
C GLN A 10 -2.31 11.21 -10.97
N ILE A 11 -2.79 10.14 -10.36
CA ILE A 11 -4.22 9.88 -10.17
C ILE A 11 -4.80 10.74 -9.04
N ILE A 12 -4.02 10.96 -7.98
CA ILE A 12 -4.46 11.70 -6.79
C ILE A 12 -4.45 13.21 -7.07
N GLN A 13 -5.59 13.84 -6.85
CA GLN A 13 -5.74 15.29 -6.99
C GLN A 13 -5.08 16.02 -5.80
N ASN A 14 -4.75 17.30 -6.02
CA ASN A 14 -4.19 18.17 -4.98
C ASN A 14 -5.21 18.51 -3.89
N ASN A 15 -4.72 18.82 -2.70
CA ASN A 15 -5.51 19.26 -1.54
C ASN A 15 -6.60 18.24 -1.12
N LYS A 16 -6.26 16.95 -1.15
CA LYS A 16 -7.13 15.84 -0.76
C LYS A 16 -6.65 15.16 0.51
N ARG A 17 -7.56 14.45 1.16
CA ARG A 17 -7.24 13.57 2.29
C ARG A 17 -6.94 12.18 1.76
N VAL A 18 -5.76 11.68 2.07
CA VAL A 18 -5.24 10.39 1.56
C VAL A 18 -4.84 9.49 2.72
N LEU A 19 -5.26 8.24 2.68
CA LEU A 19 -4.80 7.17 3.57
C LEU A 19 -3.93 6.20 2.78
N ASP A 20 -2.68 6.02 3.21
CA ASP A 20 -1.72 5.11 2.58
C ASP A 20 -1.52 3.87 3.47
N ILE A 21 -2.02 2.72 3.01
CA ILE A 21 -1.97 1.46 3.73
C ILE A 21 -0.70 0.69 3.37
N GLY A 22 0.10 0.34 4.38
CA GLY A 22 1.43 -0.20 4.18
C GLY A 22 2.38 0.84 3.61
N CYS A 23 2.38 2.03 4.23
CA CYS A 23 3.08 3.20 3.69
C CYS A 23 4.62 3.08 3.67
N GLY A 24 5.17 2.04 4.29
CA GLY A 24 6.61 1.79 4.31
C GLY A 24 7.40 2.92 4.96
N ASP A 25 8.41 3.40 4.28
CA ASP A 25 9.26 4.52 4.74
C ASP A 25 8.64 5.91 4.50
N GLY A 26 7.41 5.97 4.00
CA GLY A 26 6.67 7.19 3.75
C GLY A 26 7.07 7.95 2.49
N THR A 27 7.79 7.34 1.56
CA THR A 27 8.24 8.03 0.33
C THR A 27 7.08 8.60 -0.49
N LEU A 28 6.00 7.82 -0.70
CA LEU A 28 4.81 8.30 -1.40
C LEU A 28 4.09 9.40 -0.60
N MET A 29 3.93 9.21 0.71
CA MET A 29 3.29 10.19 1.59
C MET A 29 4.00 11.54 1.57
N GLU A 30 5.34 11.53 1.64
CA GLU A 30 6.16 12.73 1.59
C GLU A 30 5.96 13.49 0.27
N TYR A 31 5.97 12.78 -0.85
CA TYR A 31 5.72 13.36 -2.16
C TYR A 31 4.33 14.02 -2.25
N LEU A 32 3.28 13.30 -1.85
CA LEU A 32 1.90 13.79 -1.89
C LEU A 32 1.70 15.02 -0.97
N LYS A 33 2.33 15.02 0.19
CA LYS A 33 2.27 16.14 1.14
C LYS A 33 2.96 17.39 0.60
N ILE A 34 4.19 17.25 0.09
CA ILE A 34 5.01 18.39 -0.33
C ILE A 34 4.55 18.93 -1.68
N ASN A 35 4.36 18.07 -2.68
CA ASN A 35 4.13 18.50 -4.06
C ASN A 35 2.66 18.74 -4.37
N GLN A 36 1.75 18.07 -3.69
CA GLN A 36 0.31 18.15 -3.95
C GLN A 36 -0.50 18.77 -2.81
N LYS A 37 0.15 19.11 -1.70
CA LYS A 37 -0.48 19.68 -0.50
C LYS A 37 -1.61 18.81 0.05
N ASN A 38 -1.48 17.50 -0.08
CA ASN A 38 -2.45 16.54 0.45
C ASN A 38 -2.28 16.36 1.97
N ASP A 39 -3.39 16.16 2.68
CA ASP A 39 -3.40 15.68 4.06
C ASP A 39 -3.26 14.15 4.03
N VAL A 40 -2.04 13.66 4.24
CA VAL A 40 -1.72 12.24 4.10
C VAL A 40 -1.51 11.61 5.46
N ARG A 41 -2.17 10.47 5.68
CA ARG A 41 -1.95 9.59 6.82
C ARG A 41 -1.50 8.22 6.35
N GLY A 42 -0.60 7.60 7.10
CA GLY A 42 -0.12 6.25 6.83
C GLY A 42 -0.57 5.25 7.89
N LEU A 43 -0.64 3.99 7.48
CA LEU A 43 -0.77 2.85 8.37
C LEU A 43 0.34 1.86 8.03
N GLU A 44 1.17 1.52 9.01
CA GLU A 44 2.35 0.68 8.81
C GLU A 44 2.59 -0.23 10.02
N PRO A 45 2.70 -1.56 9.86
CA PRO A 45 2.90 -2.47 10.99
C PRO A 45 4.34 -2.48 11.53
N GLN A 46 5.34 -2.11 10.72
CA GLN A 46 6.74 -2.20 11.10
C GLN A 46 7.21 -0.96 11.84
N LYS A 47 7.52 -1.09 13.14
CA LYS A 47 7.96 0.00 14.00
C LYS A 47 9.14 0.82 13.43
N GLY A 48 10.13 0.15 12.84
CA GLY A 48 11.29 0.83 12.24
C GLY A 48 10.93 1.73 11.05
N LEU A 49 9.92 1.34 10.24
CA LEU A 49 9.41 2.15 9.14
C LEU A 49 8.53 3.30 9.66
N VAL A 50 7.71 3.04 10.67
CA VAL A 50 6.94 4.09 11.37
C VAL A 50 7.86 5.18 11.89
N GLN A 51 8.97 4.82 12.51
CA GLN A 51 9.96 5.80 13.02
C GLN A 51 10.58 6.63 11.89
N LYS A 52 10.85 6.03 10.72
CA LYS A 52 11.31 6.77 9.53
C LYS A 52 10.28 7.78 9.05
N CYS A 53 9.01 7.40 9.01
CA CYS A 53 7.93 8.33 8.67
C CYS A 53 7.85 9.49 9.65
N ILE A 54 7.89 9.21 10.95
CA ILE A 54 7.85 10.25 12.00
C ILE A 54 9.04 11.21 11.89
N SER A 55 10.25 10.70 11.61
CA SER A 55 11.44 11.53 11.42
C SER A 55 11.34 12.49 10.23
N LYS A 56 10.51 12.15 9.24
CA LYS A 56 10.18 13.02 8.09
C LYS A 56 8.98 13.97 8.37
N GLY A 57 8.45 13.98 9.58
CA GLY A 57 7.26 14.78 9.92
C GLY A 57 5.96 14.30 9.29
N LEU A 58 5.86 13.00 9.01
CA LEU A 58 4.66 12.38 8.44
C LEU A 58 3.75 11.83 9.56
N SER A 59 2.44 11.89 9.33
CA SER A 59 1.43 11.33 10.23
C SER A 59 1.22 9.85 9.91
N VAL A 60 1.63 8.96 10.79
CA VAL A 60 1.55 7.52 10.61
C VAL A 60 1.03 6.84 11.87
N ILE A 61 0.23 5.80 11.68
CA ILE A 61 -0.29 4.91 12.74
C ILE A 61 0.49 3.60 12.64
N GLU A 62 1.08 3.16 13.76
CA GLU A 62 1.63 1.81 13.86
C GLU A 62 0.49 0.81 14.06
N GLY A 63 0.32 -0.12 13.15
CA GLY A 63 -0.72 -1.14 13.26
C GLY A 63 -0.87 -2.01 12.03
N ASP A 64 -1.59 -3.11 12.23
CA ASP A 64 -1.96 -4.05 11.19
C ASP A 64 -3.27 -3.62 10.52
N ALA A 65 -3.26 -3.49 9.20
CA ALA A 65 -4.43 -3.06 8.44
C ALA A 65 -5.66 -3.96 8.69
N GLU A 66 -5.48 -5.27 8.79
CA GLU A 66 -6.59 -6.21 9.03
C GLU A 66 -7.30 -5.96 10.38
N LYS A 67 -6.63 -5.33 11.34
CA LYS A 67 -7.17 -5.00 12.66
C LYS A 67 -7.64 -3.55 12.76
N GLU A 68 -6.93 -2.63 12.12
CA GLU A 68 -7.11 -1.19 12.31
C GLU A 68 -8.14 -0.57 11.36
N LEU A 69 -8.34 -1.14 10.16
CA LEU A 69 -9.21 -0.53 9.14
C LEU A 69 -10.66 -0.36 9.60
N ALA A 70 -11.19 -1.27 10.41
CA ALA A 70 -12.55 -1.19 10.93
C ALA A 70 -12.82 0.08 11.76
N GLN A 71 -11.79 0.69 12.34
CA GLN A 71 -11.91 1.88 13.18
C GLN A 71 -12.07 3.18 12.39
N PHE A 72 -11.71 3.19 11.10
CA PHE A 72 -11.85 4.37 10.27
C PHE A 72 -13.31 4.57 9.84
N PRO A 73 -13.84 5.80 9.95
CA PRO A 73 -15.21 6.08 9.50
C PRO A 73 -15.39 5.92 7.98
N LYS A 74 -16.61 5.60 7.58
CA LYS A 74 -17.00 5.57 6.16
C LYS A 74 -16.74 6.92 5.49
N ASN A 75 -16.18 6.90 4.27
CA ASN A 75 -15.89 8.08 3.46
C ASN A 75 -15.00 9.13 4.18
N SER A 76 -14.18 8.72 5.13
CA SER A 76 -13.31 9.63 5.90
C SER A 76 -12.11 10.13 5.11
N PHE A 77 -11.78 9.50 3.98
CA PHE A 77 -10.71 9.91 3.07
C PHE A 77 -11.21 10.06 1.64
N ASP A 78 -10.62 10.98 0.89
CA ASP A 78 -10.90 11.12 -0.54
C ASP A 78 -10.29 9.98 -1.35
N TYR A 79 -9.07 9.58 -0.97
CA TYR A 79 -8.35 8.45 -1.56
C TYR A 79 -7.83 7.51 -0.47
N VAL A 80 -7.94 6.22 -0.72
CA VAL A 80 -7.23 5.18 0.03
C VAL A 80 -6.32 4.44 -0.94
N VAL A 81 -5.05 4.33 -0.59
CA VAL A 81 -4.01 3.70 -1.42
C VAL A 81 -3.56 2.41 -0.75
N LEU A 82 -3.46 1.34 -1.52
CA LEU A 82 -2.83 0.08 -1.14
C LEU A 82 -1.84 -0.32 -2.23
N SER A 83 -0.55 -0.15 -1.95
CA SER A 83 0.50 -0.39 -2.94
C SER A 83 1.21 -1.72 -2.68
N GLN A 84 1.05 -2.69 -3.59
CA GLN A 84 1.76 -3.98 -3.64
C GLN A 84 1.71 -4.85 -2.36
N THR A 85 0.73 -4.65 -1.51
CA THR A 85 0.62 -5.36 -0.22
C THR A 85 -0.61 -6.25 -0.12
N LEU A 86 -1.51 -6.24 -1.12
CA LEU A 86 -2.76 -7.00 -1.07
C LEU A 86 -2.53 -8.50 -0.84
N GLN A 87 -1.52 -9.08 -1.47
CA GLN A 87 -1.15 -10.48 -1.33
C GLN A 87 -0.55 -10.84 0.03
N ALA A 88 -0.21 -9.86 0.85
CA ALA A 88 0.33 -10.07 2.20
C ALA A 88 -0.76 -10.23 3.28
N PHE A 89 -2.02 -10.03 2.94
CA PHE A 89 -3.14 -10.18 3.88
C PHE A 89 -3.70 -11.59 3.90
N PHE A 90 -4.18 -12.02 5.07
CA PHE A 90 -4.88 -13.30 5.25
C PHE A 90 -6.29 -13.26 4.63
N SER A 91 -6.97 -12.11 4.74
CA SER A 91 -8.32 -11.89 4.23
C SER A 91 -8.35 -10.69 3.26
N PRO A 92 -7.76 -10.81 2.05
CA PRO A 92 -7.64 -9.68 1.13
C PRO A 92 -9.00 -9.12 0.68
N GLU A 93 -10.02 -9.95 0.56
CA GLU A 93 -11.38 -9.51 0.21
C GLU A 93 -11.96 -8.58 1.28
N GLU A 94 -11.81 -8.95 2.56
CA GLU A 94 -12.26 -8.12 3.68
C GLU A 94 -11.52 -6.79 3.72
N VAL A 95 -10.20 -6.82 3.51
CA VAL A 95 -9.39 -5.59 3.41
C VAL A 95 -9.90 -4.70 2.29
N LEU A 96 -10.11 -5.23 1.09
CA LEU A 96 -10.64 -4.45 -0.06
C LEU A 96 -12.01 -3.83 0.27
N ASN A 97 -12.92 -4.57 0.91
CA ASN A 97 -14.22 -4.05 1.32
C ASN A 97 -14.07 -2.89 2.31
N GLN A 98 -13.13 -2.97 3.25
CA GLN A 98 -12.83 -1.86 4.16
C GLN A 98 -12.25 -0.64 3.43
N LEU A 99 -11.35 -0.83 2.46
CA LEU A 99 -10.81 0.28 1.68
C LEU A 99 -11.91 1.01 0.89
N LEU A 100 -12.81 0.24 0.27
CA LEU A 100 -13.96 0.80 -0.47
C LEU A 100 -14.96 1.53 0.44
N ARG A 101 -15.07 1.13 1.69
CA ARG A 101 -15.89 1.81 2.70
C ARG A 101 -15.26 3.12 3.18
N ILE A 102 -13.97 3.12 3.45
CA ILE A 102 -13.23 4.25 4.05
C ILE A 102 -12.98 5.35 3.04
N GLY A 103 -12.60 5.00 1.81
CA GLY A 103 -12.25 5.94 0.77
C GLY A 103 -13.40 6.22 -0.20
N LYS A 104 -13.51 7.47 -0.65
CA LYS A 104 -14.37 7.82 -1.78
C LYS A 104 -13.85 7.21 -3.08
N GLN A 105 -12.53 7.11 -3.19
CA GLN A 105 -11.83 6.41 -4.26
C GLN A 105 -10.73 5.52 -3.67
N THR A 106 -10.53 4.34 -4.26
CA THR A 106 -9.53 3.36 -3.80
C THR A 106 -8.57 3.05 -4.94
N ILE A 107 -7.29 3.16 -4.66
CA ILE A 107 -6.21 2.83 -5.60
C ILE A 107 -5.48 1.61 -5.06
N VAL A 108 -5.54 0.50 -5.79
CA VAL A 108 -4.84 -0.73 -5.42
C VAL A 108 -3.86 -1.07 -6.53
N SER A 109 -2.60 -1.25 -6.19
CA SER A 109 -1.61 -1.80 -7.09
C SER A 109 -1.22 -3.22 -6.68
N ILE A 110 -1.09 -4.07 -7.65
CA ILE A 110 -0.71 -5.48 -7.48
C ILE A 110 0.56 -5.79 -8.27
N PRO A 111 1.37 -6.77 -7.82
CA PRO A 111 2.55 -7.21 -8.57
C PRO A 111 2.15 -7.68 -9.98
N ASN A 112 2.96 -7.34 -10.97
CA ASN A 112 2.74 -7.78 -12.34
C ASN A 112 3.20 -9.23 -12.53
N PHE A 113 2.31 -10.20 -12.30
CA PHE A 113 2.57 -11.62 -12.55
C PHE A 113 2.72 -11.97 -14.04
N GLY A 114 2.33 -11.07 -14.96
CA GLY A 114 2.55 -11.20 -16.40
C GLY A 114 3.96 -10.87 -16.86
N TYR A 115 4.80 -10.31 -15.99
CA TYR A 115 6.19 -10.01 -16.33
C TYR A 115 6.93 -11.30 -16.72
N TRP A 116 7.66 -11.28 -17.83
CA TRP A 116 8.23 -12.49 -18.44
C TRP A 116 9.14 -13.32 -17.52
N LYS A 117 9.91 -12.68 -16.63
CA LYS A 117 10.76 -13.39 -15.67
C LYS A 117 9.95 -14.15 -14.64
N VAL A 118 8.84 -13.60 -14.16
CA VAL A 118 7.91 -14.27 -13.24
C VAL A 118 7.26 -15.46 -13.94
N ARG A 119 6.77 -15.26 -15.17
CA ARG A 119 6.16 -16.33 -15.96
C ARG A 119 7.13 -17.46 -16.25
N LEU A 120 8.38 -17.13 -16.62
CA LEU A 120 9.43 -18.13 -16.85
C LEU A 120 9.78 -18.89 -15.59
N HIS A 121 9.90 -18.22 -14.44
CA HIS A 121 10.14 -18.87 -13.15
C HIS A 121 9.01 -19.84 -12.78
N LEU A 122 7.75 -19.42 -12.90
CA LEU A 122 6.58 -20.27 -12.64
C LEU A 122 6.54 -21.49 -13.58
N LEU A 123 6.88 -21.30 -14.86
CA LEU A 123 6.91 -22.37 -15.85
C LEU A 123 7.98 -23.43 -15.56
N ILE A 124 9.18 -23.01 -15.15
CA ILE A 124 10.32 -23.91 -14.96
C ILE A 124 10.31 -24.53 -13.55
N LYS A 125 10.05 -23.74 -12.51
CA LYS A 125 10.17 -24.16 -11.11
C LYS A 125 8.83 -24.45 -10.43
N GLY A 126 7.72 -23.97 -10.99
CA GLY A 126 6.40 -24.12 -10.39
C GLY A 126 6.21 -23.40 -9.05
N THR A 127 7.09 -22.46 -8.70
CA THR A 127 7.07 -21.71 -7.46
C THR A 127 7.03 -20.21 -7.71
N MET A 128 6.46 -19.46 -6.76
CA MET A 128 6.46 -17.99 -6.81
C MET A 128 7.90 -17.46 -6.71
N PRO A 129 8.36 -16.60 -7.62
CA PRO A 129 9.69 -16.02 -7.53
C PRO A 129 9.76 -14.96 -6.43
N ILE A 130 10.88 -14.93 -5.72
CA ILE A 130 11.21 -13.85 -4.80
C ILE A 130 11.95 -12.77 -5.57
N THR A 131 11.38 -11.58 -5.59
CA THR A 131 11.94 -10.40 -6.25
C THR A 131 11.77 -9.17 -5.36
N LYS A 132 12.27 -8.01 -5.80
CA LYS A 132 12.02 -6.75 -5.07
C LYS A 132 10.54 -6.44 -4.87
N ASN A 133 9.69 -6.85 -5.82
CA ASN A 133 8.24 -6.61 -5.79
C ASN A 133 7.45 -7.82 -5.26
N LEU A 134 8.07 -8.99 -5.15
CA LEU A 134 7.51 -10.24 -4.65
C LEU A 134 8.47 -10.85 -3.62
N PRO A 135 8.56 -10.28 -2.41
CA PRO A 135 9.57 -10.69 -1.42
C PRO A 135 9.25 -12.02 -0.72
N ASN A 136 8.01 -12.51 -0.82
CA ASN A 136 7.58 -13.75 -0.18
C ASN A 136 7.53 -14.90 -1.17
N GLU A 137 7.85 -16.09 -0.71
CA GLU A 137 7.61 -17.32 -1.46
C GLU A 137 6.12 -17.68 -1.40
N TRP A 138 5.65 -18.48 -2.38
CA TRP A 138 4.24 -18.85 -2.47
C TRP A 138 3.68 -19.45 -1.18
N TYR A 139 4.41 -20.34 -0.52
CA TYR A 139 3.95 -21.07 0.65
C TYR A 139 4.00 -20.25 1.95
N ASN A 140 4.68 -19.13 1.99
CA ASN A 140 4.73 -18.22 3.14
C ASN A 140 4.05 -16.86 2.87
N THR A 141 3.40 -16.73 1.73
CA THR A 141 2.52 -15.59 1.44
C THR A 141 1.17 -15.86 2.09
N PRO A 142 0.64 -14.96 2.93
CA PRO A 142 -0.71 -15.10 3.47
C PRO A 142 -1.74 -15.13 2.34
N ASN A 143 -2.73 -16.02 2.45
CA ASN A 143 -3.83 -16.16 1.50
C ASN A 143 -5.02 -15.29 1.92
#